data_98fc00d0a1319968054db1dd6f88a1dd
#
_entry.id   98fc00d0a1319968054db1dd6f88a1dd
#
_cell.length_a   1.000
_cell.length_b   1.000
_cell.length_c   1.000
_cell.angle_alpha   90.00
_cell.angle_beta   90.00
_cell.angle_gamma   90.00
#
_symmetry.space_group_name_H-M   'P 1'
#
loop_
_entity.id
_entity.type
_entity.pdbx_description
1 polymer ?
#
loop_
_entity_poly.entity_id
_entity_poly.type
_entity_poly.pdbx_seq_one_letter_code
_entity_poly.pdbx_strand_id
1 'polypeptide(L)'
;MTEKTKNSQSNRNKIIDEYIAHILETGSEPVSVFKFTKDMKMKEAVFYEYFSSFGAVKKSVWELIFDNTIQALESQEIYQSYTSREKLLGFLFTWIEELKNRRSYLLAVYGNVSLKNQSYPSELKGFKAKFKEFASGIVNEGKETEEIAERPYLTDKYQEAMWLQVMFVFRFWIKDDSPAFEKTDAAIEKSVNLAFDLMGRSAIDSFVDFAKFLFQSK
;
A
#
# COMPACT_ATOMS: atom_id res chain seq x y z
N MET A 1 24.39 13.03 5.47
CA MET A 1 23.83 13.09 4.11
C MET A 1 24.48 14.23 3.35
N THR A 2 25.15 13.95 2.25
CA THR A 2 25.88 14.97 1.47
C THR A 2 24.90 15.87 0.70
N GLU A 3 25.27 17.13 0.47
CA GLU A 3 24.48 18.16 -0.24
C GLU A 3 23.99 17.70 -1.63
N LYS A 4 24.78 16.86 -2.30
CA LYS A 4 24.46 16.24 -3.60
C LYS A 4 23.28 15.26 -3.49
N THR A 5 23.13 14.52 -2.39
CA THR A 5 22.02 13.59 -2.14
C THR A 5 20.72 14.33 -1.84
N LYS A 6 20.79 15.44 -1.10
CA LYS A 6 19.63 16.32 -0.84
C LYS A 6 19.09 16.95 -2.12
N ASN A 7 19.97 17.42 -3.00
CA ASN A 7 19.58 18.05 -4.27
C ASN A 7 18.99 17.03 -5.26
N SER A 8 19.52 15.81 -5.26
CA SER A 8 19.01 14.70 -6.07
C SER A 8 17.59 14.29 -5.66
N GLN A 9 17.34 14.12 -4.36
CA GLN A 9 16.00 13.80 -3.85
C GLN A 9 15.00 14.94 -4.12
N SER A 10 15.45 16.20 -4.04
CA SER A 10 14.65 17.39 -4.35
C SER A 10 14.17 17.39 -5.81
N ASN A 11 15.06 17.11 -6.77
CA ASN A 11 14.70 17.07 -8.18
C ASN A 11 13.77 15.90 -8.52
N ARG A 12 14.01 14.72 -7.93
CA ARG A 12 13.15 13.55 -8.11
C ARG A 12 11.72 13.86 -7.64
N ASN A 13 11.57 14.40 -6.45
CA ASN A 13 10.26 14.74 -5.90
C ASN A 13 9.58 15.85 -6.71
N LYS A 14 10.34 16.87 -7.16
CA LYS A 14 9.82 17.91 -8.03
C LYS A 14 9.23 17.36 -9.34
N ILE A 15 9.88 16.38 -9.97
CA ILE A 15 9.35 15.73 -11.18
C ILE A 15 8.03 15.00 -10.87
N ILE A 16 7.95 14.32 -9.73
CA ILE A 16 6.73 13.62 -9.30
C ILE A 16 5.58 14.62 -9.07
N ASP A 17 5.85 15.69 -8.35
CA ASP A 17 4.84 16.70 -7.99
C ASP A 17 4.31 17.42 -9.25
N GLU A 18 5.20 17.81 -10.17
CA GLU A 18 4.81 18.44 -11.43
C GLU A 18 4.05 17.46 -12.37
N TYR A 19 4.41 16.18 -12.34
CA TYR A 19 3.66 15.16 -13.08
C TYR A 19 2.23 15.01 -12.54
N ILE A 20 2.07 15.00 -11.22
CA ILE A 20 0.75 14.98 -10.57
C ILE A 20 -0.04 16.24 -10.93
N ALA A 21 0.58 17.43 -10.81
CA ALA A 21 -0.04 18.70 -11.15
C ALA A 21 -0.50 18.73 -12.62
N HIS A 22 0.34 18.28 -13.54
CA HIS A 22 -0.01 18.21 -14.97
C HIS A 22 -1.26 17.35 -15.22
N ILE A 23 -1.36 16.16 -14.58
CA ILE A 23 -2.56 15.31 -14.72
C ILE A 23 -3.79 15.99 -14.16
N LEU A 24 -3.67 16.69 -13.05
CA LEU A 24 -4.78 17.41 -12.42
C LEU A 24 -5.27 18.58 -13.28
N GLU A 25 -4.36 19.29 -13.94
CA GLU A 25 -4.68 20.45 -14.79
C GLU A 25 -5.23 20.05 -16.16
N THR A 26 -4.69 18.98 -16.75
CA THR A 26 -4.99 18.63 -18.15
C THR A 26 -5.90 17.41 -18.30
N GLY A 27 -6.08 16.61 -17.24
CA GLY A 27 -6.82 15.33 -17.25
C GLY A 27 -6.11 14.19 -17.98
N SER A 28 -4.84 14.39 -18.42
CA SER A 28 -4.10 13.42 -19.23
C SER A 28 -2.60 13.41 -18.91
N GLU A 29 -1.90 12.35 -19.33
CA GLU A 29 -0.44 12.32 -19.25
C GLU A 29 0.21 13.37 -20.15
N PRO A 30 1.42 13.86 -19.76
CA PRO A 30 2.18 14.76 -20.64
C PRO A 30 2.48 14.11 -22.00
N VAL A 31 2.34 14.88 -23.08
CA VAL A 31 2.50 14.39 -24.47
C VAL A 31 3.92 13.86 -24.73
N SER A 32 4.94 14.46 -24.11
CA SER A 32 6.34 14.03 -24.23
C SER A 32 7.18 14.53 -23.05
N VAL A 33 8.26 13.80 -22.76
CA VAL A 33 9.23 14.22 -21.75
C VAL A 33 9.83 15.58 -22.10
N PHE A 34 10.13 15.82 -23.40
CA PHE A 34 10.65 17.09 -23.87
C PHE A 34 9.73 18.28 -23.52
N LYS A 35 8.41 18.16 -23.82
CA LYS A 35 7.47 19.25 -23.52
C LYS A 35 7.34 19.43 -22.01
N PHE A 36 7.17 18.36 -21.28
CA PHE A 36 7.03 18.36 -19.82
C PHE A 36 8.22 19.03 -19.11
N THR A 37 9.45 18.64 -19.47
CA THR A 37 10.65 19.23 -18.87
C THR A 37 10.89 20.68 -19.29
N LYS A 38 10.49 21.06 -20.52
CA LYS A 38 10.51 22.44 -20.98
C LYS A 38 9.60 23.33 -20.14
N ASP A 39 8.37 22.85 -19.84
CA ASP A 39 7.41 23.57 -19.02
C ASP A 39 7.93 23.72 -17.57
N MET A 40 8.63 22.73 -17.05
CA MET A 40 9.36 22.77 -15.77
C MET A 40 10.63 23.64 -15.76
N LYS A 41 11.03 24.20 -16.91
CA LYS A 41 12.34 24.87 -17.08
C LYS A 41 13.53 23.97 -16.70
N MET A 42 13.41 22.69 -16.95
CA MET A 42 14.41 21.64 -16.69
C MET A 42 14.97 21.12 -18.01
N LYS A 43 16.24 20.71 -18.03
CA LYS A 43 16.79 19.99 -19.19
C LYS A 43 16.24 18.57 -19.23
N GLU A 44 15.88 18.07 -20.41
CA GLU A 44 15.37 16.71 -20.60
C GLU A 44 16.34 15.63 -20.06
N ALA A 45 17.66 15.85 -20.20
CA ALA A 45 18.66 14.95 -19.65
C ALA A 45 18.53 14.75 -18.13
N VAL A 46 18.12 15.79 -17.39
CA VAL A 46 17.92 15.71 -15.94
C VAL A 46 16.75 14.80 -15.59
N PHE A 47 15.68 14.80 -16.39
CA PHE A 47 14.58 13.84 -16.19
C PHE A 47 15.08 12.40 -16.27
N TYR A 48 15.89 12.10 -17.29
CA TYR A 48 16.43 10.74 -17.51
C TYR A 48 17.49 10.30 -16.48
N GLU A 49 18.00 11.22 -15.67
CA GLU A 49 18.81 10.85 -14.49
C GLU A 49 17.97 10.16 -13.40
N TYR A 50 16.65 10.44 -13.34
CA TYR A 50 15.73 9.93 -12.31
C TYR A 50 14.71 8.92 -12.84
N PHE A 51 14.22 9.12 -14.05
CA PHE A 51 13.12 8.33 -14.60
C PHE A 51 13.35 8.01 -16.08
N SER A 52 13.12 6.76 -16.45
CA SER A 52 13.19 6.33 -17.85
C SER A 52 11.92 6.65 -18.65
N SER A 53 10.81 6.97 -17.99
CA SER A 53 9.50 7.21 -18.62
C SER A 53 8.49 7.75 -17.59
N PHE A 54 7.34 8.25 -18.04
CA PHE A 54 6.22 8.59 -17.16
C PHE A 54 5.65 7.36 -16.43
N GLY A 55 5.73 6.17 -17.02
CA GLY A 55 5.41 4.93 -16.29
C GLY A 55 6.31 4.68 -15.09
N ALA A 56 7.59 5.08 -15.14
CA ALA A 56 8.49 5.02 -13.99
C ALA A 56 8.12 6.10 -12.95
N VAL A 57 7.67 7.28 -13.37
CA VAL A 57 7.16 8.32 -12.45
C VAL A 57 5.93 7.81 -11.69
N LYS A 58 4.95 7.21 -12.39
CA LYS A 58 3.76 6.61 -11.74
C LYS A 58 4.11 5.56 -10.68
N LYS A 59 5.06 4.68 -10.99
CA LYS A 59 5.56 3.69 -10.01
C LYS A 59 6.12 4.38 -8.78
N SER A 60 6.89 5.44 -9.00
CA SER A 60 7.52 6.18 -7.92
C SER A 60 6.54 6.99 -7.07
N VAL A 61 5.37 7.39 -7.59
CA VAL A 61 4.30 7.95 -6.77
C VAL A 61 3.86 6.94 -5.70
N TRP A 62 3.64 5.69 -6.08
CA TRP A 62 3.22 4.64 -5.14
C TRP A 62 4.31 4.25 -4.15
N GLU A 63 5.57 4.22 -4.60
CA GLU A 63 6.70 3.98 -3.70
C GLU A 63 6.84 5.11 -2.68
N LEU A 64 6.68 6.37 -3.10
CA LEU A 64 6.72 7.53 -2.22
C LEU A 64 5.59 7.51 -1.19
N ILE A 65 4.36 7.15 -1.62
CA ILE A 65 3.22 6.97 -0.71
C ILE A 65 3.54 5.92 0.36
N PHE A 66 4.12 4.77 -0.04
CA PHE A 66 4.52 3.74 0.93
C PHE A 66 5.57 4.24 1.90
N ASP A 67 6.64 4.86 1.38
CA ASP A 67 7.76 5.32 2.20
C ASP A 67 7.31 6.40 3.21
N ASN A 68 6.45 7.33 2.79
CA ASN A 68 5.86 8.33 3.68
C ASN A 68 4.96 7.67 4.74
N THR A 69 4.17 6.67 4.37
CA THR A 69 3.32 5.93 5.31
C THR A 69 4.15 5.25 6.39
N ILE A 70 5.20 4.53 6.00
CA ILE A 70 6.08 3.85 6.97
C ILE A 70 6.79 4.88 7.84
N GLN A 71 7.33 5.95 7.26
CA GLN A 71 8.00 7.00 8.03
C GLN A 71 7.06 7.64 9.06
N ALA A 72 5.82 7.94 8.68
CA ALA A 72 4.83 8.51 9.59
C ALA A 72 4.42 7.53 10.70
N LEU A 73 4.30 6.25 10.36
CA LEU A 73 3.95 5.19 11.31
C LEU A 73 5.08 4.96 12.32
N GLU A 74 6.32 4.81 11.85
CA GLU A 74 7.49 4.54 12.70
C GLU A 74 7.92 5.75 13.54
N SER A 75 7.51 6.96 13.17
CA SER A 75 7.77 8.17 13.96
C SER A 75 6.93 8.26 15.26
N GLN A 76 5.90 7.41 15.39
CA GLN A 76 5.07 7.35 16.59
C GLN A 76 5.80 6.54 17.68
N GLU A 77 6.04 7.15 18.85
CA GLU A 77 6.75 6.50 19.96
C GLU A 77 6.12 5.17 20.38
N ILE A 78 4.78 5.10 20.32
CA ILE A 78 4.00 3.91 20.71
C ILE A 78 4.08 2.78 19.69
N TYR A 79 4.53 3.03 18.45
CA TYR A 79 4.54 2.03 17.36
C TYR A 79 5.30 0.75 17.73
N GLN A 80 6.40 0.88 18.46
CA GLN A 80 7.22 -0.26 18.87
C GLN A 80 6.49 -1.22 19.82
N SER A 81 5.44 -0.74 20.52
CA SER A 81 4.63 -1.56 21.43
C SER A 81 3.38 -2.15 20.80
N TYR A 82 3.12 -1.84 19.52
CA TYR A 82 1.96 -2.36 18.82
C TYR A 82 2.06 -3.87 18.60
N THR A 83 0.94 -4.56 18.83
CA THR A 83 0.74 -5.94 18.39
C THR A 83 0.74 -6.04 16.88
N SER A 84 0.85 -7.24 16.33
CA SER A 84 0.81 -7.46 14.88
C SER A 84 -0.49 -6.92 14.25
N ARG A 85 -1.62 -7.10 14.91
CA ARG A 85 -2.92 -6.53 14.52
C ARG A 85 -2.89 -5.01 14.50
N GLU A 86 -2.38 -4.39 15.56
CA GLU A 86 -2.29 -2.92 15.66
C GLU A 86 -1.32 -2.32 14.64
N LYS A 87 -0.23 -3.01 14.30
CA LYS A 87 0.68 -2.60 13.22
C LYS A 87 -0.01 -2.56 11.87
N LEU A 88 -0.83 -3.56 11.55
CA LEU A 88 -1.58 -3.55 10.29
C LEU A 88 -2.69 -2.48 10.28
N LEU A 89 -3.41 -2.31 11.40
CA LEU A 89 -4.38 -1.21 11.57
C LEU A 89 -3.71 0.14 11.40
N GLY A 90 -2.63 0.39 12.13
CA GLY A 90 -1.85 1.63 12.06
C GLY A 90 -1.35 1.92 10.65
N PHE A 91 -0.83 0.89 9.94
CA PHE A 91 -0.44 1.03 8.54
C PHE A 91 -1.61 1.48 7.67
N LEU A 92 -2.76 0.81 7.74
CA LEU A 92 -3.91 1.12 6.87
C LEU A 92 -4.48 2.51 7.15
N PHE A 93 -4.62 2.91 8.42
CA PHE A 93 -5.07 4.26 8.76
C PHE A 93 -4.08 5.33 8.29
N THR A 94 -2.79 5.17 8.59
CA THR A 94 -1.74 6.11 8.16
C THR A 94 -1.65 6.19 6.63
N TRP A 95 -1.80 5.05 5.96
CA TRP A 95 -1.81 4.99 4.50
C TRP A 95 -2.99 5.73 3.90
N ILE A 96 -4.21 5.59 4.44
CA ILE A 96 -5.37 6.36 3.98
C ILE A 96 -5.15 7.86 4.19
N GLU A 97 -4.56 8.30 5.30
CA GLU A 97 -4.21 9.71 5.50
C GLU A 97 -3.21 10.20 4.43
N GLU A 98 -2.21 9.41 4.09
CA GLU A 98 -1.27 9.75 3.00
C GLU A 98 -1.96 9.79 1.63
N LEU A 99 -2.91 8.87 1.36
CA LEU A 99 -3.70 8.87 0.13
C LEU A 99 -4.61 10.10 0.01
N LYS A 100 -5.17 10.60 1.13
CA LYS A 100 -6.00 11.82 1.15
C LYS A 100 -5.25 13.02 0.57
N ASN A 101 -3.96 13.14 0.84
CA ASN A 101 -3.11 14.22 0.31
C ASN A 101 -3.01 14.22 -1.23
N ARG A 102 -3.33 13.08 -1.88
CA ARG A 102 -3.27 12.88 -3.33
C ARG A 102 -4.59 12.41 -3.93
N ARG A 103 -5.70 12.60 -3.20
CA ARG A 103 -7.01 12.04 -3.59
C ARG A 103 -7.43 12.45 -4.99
N SER A 104 -7.32 13.73 -5.35
CA SER A 104 -7.71 14.22 -6.68
C SER A 104 -6.95 13.51 -7.80
N TYR A 105 -5.64 13.32 -7.64
CA TYR A 105 -4.81 12.57 -8.57
C TYR A 105 -5.24 11.10 -8.66
N LEU A 106 -5.45 10.45 -7.53
CA LEU A 106 -5.86 9.04 -7.48
C LEU A 106 -7.24 8.82 -8.09
N LEU A 107 -8.17 9.75 -7.89
CA LEU A 107 -9.48 9.74 -8.55
C LEU A 107 -9.36 9.95 -10.07
N ALA A 108 -8.53 10.89 -10.52
CA ALA A 108 -8.30 11.13 -11.95
C ALA A 108 -7.75 9.87 -12.65
N VAL A 109 -6.83 9.16 -12.00
CA VAL A 109 -6.18 7.97 -12.58
C VAL A 109 -6.99 6.68 -12.40
N TYR A 110 -7.63 6.49 -11.23
CA TYR A 110 -8.23 5.20 -10.83
C TYR A 110 -9.73 5.26 -10.60
N GLY A 111 -10.35 6.43 -10.55
CA GLY A 111 -11.78 6.59 -10.22
C GLY A 111 -12.71 5.86 -11.20
N ASN A 112 -12.35 5.82 -12.48
CA ASN A 112 -13.13 5.18 -13.56
C ASN A 112 -12.62 3.79 -13.93
N VAL A 113 -11.53 3.32 -13.32
CA VAL A 113 -10.97 2.00 -13.66
C VAL A 113 -11.87 0.91 -13.07
N SER A 114 -12.46 0.08 -13.93
CA SER A 114 -13.15 -1.12 -13.50
C SER A 114 -12.12 -2.12 -12.97
N LEU A 115 -11.92 -2.09 -11.66
CA LEU A 115 -11.04 -3.03 -10.94
C LEU A 115 -11.66 -4.45 -10.86
N LYS A 116 -12.66 -4.77 -11.68
CA LYS A 116 -13.31 -6.09 -11.73
C LYS A 116 -12.42 -7.17 -12.32
N ASN A 117 -11.48 -6.81 -13.20
CA ASN A 117 -10.48 -7.72 -13.72
C ASN A 117 -9.28 -7.77 -12.77
N GLN A 118 -8.87 -8.96 -12.36
CA GLN A 118 -7.84 -9.27 -11.35
C GLN A 118 -6.42 -8.72 -11.64
N SER A 119 -6.24 -7.95 -12.70
CA SER A 119 -4.96 -7.37 -13.07
C SER A 119 -4.82 -6.01 -12.41
N TYR A 120 -4.05 -5.95 -11.34
CA TYR A 120 -3.67 -4.66 -10.73
C TYR A 120 -2.75 -3.89 -11.69
N PRO A 121 -2.86 -2.56 -11.73
CA PRO A 121 -1.98 -1.72 -12.51
C PRO A 121 -0.50 -2.04 -12.25
N SER A 122 0.30 -2.05 -13.31
CA SER A 122 1.73 -2.45 -13.23
C SER A 122 2.56 -1.52 -12.35
N GLU A 123 2.11 -0.29 -12.17
CA GLU A 123 2.72 0.72 -11.32
C GLU A 123 2.67 0.37 -9.82
N LEU A 124 1.73 -0.48 -9.40
CA LEU A 124 1.63 -0.96 -8.01
C LEU A 124 2.66 -2.03 -7.64
N LYS A 125 3.44 -2.55 -8.61
CA LYS A 125 4.38 -3.65 -8.34
C LYS A 125 5.41 -3.32 -7.26
N GLY A 126 5.98 -2.12 -7.30
CA GLY A 126 6.95 -1.66 -6.30
C GLY A 126 6.31 -1.53 -4.91
N PHE A 127 5.16 -0.89 -4.84
CA PHE A 127 4.36 -0.78 -3.62
C PHE A 127 4.01 -2.17 -3.05
N LYS A 128 3.52 -3.10 -3.89
CA LYS A 128 3.21 -4.48 -3.48
C LYS A 128 4.42 -5.18 -2.88
N ALA A 129 5.59 -5.06 -3.50
CA ALA A 129 6.81 -5.70 -3.02
C ALA A 129 7.20 -5.20 -1.63
N LYS A 130 7.26 -3.88 -1.45
CA LYS A 130 7.55 -3.24 -0.15
C LYS A 130 6.51 -3.59 0.91
N PHE A 131 5.22 -3.56 0.55
CA PHE A 131 4.15 -3.95 1.48
C PHE A 131 4.27 -5.42 1.91
N LYS A 132 4.60 -6.33 1.00
CA LYS A 132 4.78 -7.76 1.35
C LYS A 132 5.96 -7.97 2.30
N GLU A 133 7.03 -7.21 2.16
CA GLU A 133 8.15 -7.23 3.10
C GLU A 133 7.71 -6.76 4.49
N PHE A 134 7.00 -5.62 4.56
CA PHE A 134 6.39 -5.13 5.80
C PHE A 134 5.43 -6.16 6.43
N ALA A 135 4.52 -6.73 5.62
CA ALA A 135 3.58 -7.76 6.06
C ALA A 135 4.28 -9.05 6.53
N SER A 136 5.43 -9.39 5.94
CA SER A 136 6.26 -10.52 6.41
C SER A 136 6.76 -10.29 7.84
N GLY A 137 7.18 -9.07 8.15
CA GLY A 137 7.56 -8.68 9.53
C GLY A 137 6.40 -8.87 10.50
N ILE A 138 5.21 -8.36 10.15
CA ILE A 138 3.98 -8.52 10.97
C ILE A 138 3.66 -10.00 11.20
N VAL A 139 3.70 -10.82 10.15
CA VAL A 139 3.39 -12.26 10.26
C VAL A 139 4.41 -12.98 11.15
N ASN A 140 5.70 -12.69 11.02
CA ASN A 140 6.72 -13.31 11.83
C ASN A 140 6.57 -12.95 13.31
N GLU A 141 6.38 -11.67 13.62
CA GLU A 141 6.13 -11.19 14.98
C GLU A 141 4.84 -11.80 15.57
N GLY A 142 3.75 -11.82 14.78
CA GLY A 142 2.48 -12.40 15.21
C GLY A 142 2.57 -13.91 15.49
N LYS A 143 3.48 -14.63 14.85
CA LYS A 143 3.77 -16.03 15.15
C LYS A 143 4.54 -16.17 16.47
N GLU A 144 5.52 -15.30 16.71
CA GLU A 144 6.31 -15.29 17.95
C GLU A 144 5.45 -14.95 19.17
N THR A 145 4.46 -14.05 18.99
CA THR A 145 3.51 -13.63 20.03
C THR A 145 2.25 -14.52 20.12
N GLU A 146 2.15 -15.57 19.32
CA GLU A 146 0.98 -16.45 19.19
C GLU A 146 -0.32 -15.75 18.72
N GLU A 147 -0.24 -14.52 18.23
CA GLU A 147 -1.36 -13.78 17.64
C GLU A 147 -1.75 -14.35 16.27
N ILE A 148 -0.78 -14.92 15.53
CA ILE A 148 -0.97 -15.60 14.26
C ILE A 148 -0.58 -17.08 14.42
N ALA A 149 -1.49 -17.98 14.06
CA ALA A 149 -1.24 -19.41 14.12
C ALA A 149 -0.25 -19.83 13.01
N GLU A 150 0.73 -20.63 13.39
CA GLU A 150 1.61 -21.27 12.42
C GLU A 150 0.88 -22.44 11.77
N ARG A 151 0.55 -22.31 10.50
CA ARG A 151 -0.11 -23.35 9.71
C ARG A 151 0.78 -23.74 8.53
N PRO A 152 1.26 -25.01 8.46
CA PRO A 152 1.96 -25.50 7.30
C PRO A 152 1.15 -25.20 6.03
N TYR A 153 1.80 -24.73 4.97
CA TYR A 153 1.23 -24.37 3.67
C TYR A 153 0.37 -23.11 3.60
N LEU A 154 -0.03 -22.47 4.70
CA LEU A 154 -0.83 -21.24 4.71
C LEU A 154 -0.02 -20.00 5.11
N THR A 155 1.02 -20.13 5.91
CA THR A 155 1.82 -19.00 6.40
C THR A 155 2.35 -18.12 5.27
N ASP A 156 2.84 -18.72 4.18
CA ASP A 156 3.31 -17.99 3.00
C ASP A 156 2.20 -17.27 2.23
N LYS A 157 0.94 -17.58 2.51
CA LYS A 157 -0.23 -16.96 1.89
C LYS A 157 -0.77 -15.75 2.66
N TYR A 158 -0.38 -15.59 3.93
CA TYR A 158 -0.88 -14.49 4.76
C TYR A 158 -0.51 -13.12 4.19
N GLN A 159 0.70 -12.96 3.66
CA GLN A 159 1.14 -11.70 3.03
C GLN A 159 0.31 -11.38 1.77
N GLU A 160 -0.07 -12.39 0.98
CA GLU A 160 -0.95 -12.18 -0.17
C GLU A 160 -2.37 -11.84 0.27
N ALA A 161 -2.87 -12.45 1.35
CA ALA A 161 -4.18 -12.11 1.92
C ALA A 161 -4.20 -10.67 2.45
N MET A 162 -3.14 -10.24 3.16
CA MET A 162 -3.00 -8.85 3.60
C MET A 162 -2.89 -7.88 2.42
N TRP A 163 -2.21 -8.26 1.32
CA TRP A 163 -2.20 -7.46 0.10
C TRP A 163 -3.60 -7.31 -0.51
N LEU A 164 -4.37 -8.39 -0.58
CA LEU A 164 -5.76 -8.33 -1.06
C LEU A 164 -6.61 -7.40 -0.18
N GLN A 165 -6.35 -7.38 1.13
CA GLN A 165 -7.00 -6.47 2.05
C GLN A 165 -6.63 -5.00 1.78
N VAL A 166 -5.36 -4.69 1.55
CA VAL A 166 -4.91 -3.34 1.13
C VAL A 166 -5.69 -2.91 -0.12
N MET A 167 -5.78 -3.79 -1.11
CA MET A 167 -6.50 -3.48 -2.35
C MET A 167 -8.01 -3.37 -2.17
N PHE A 168 -8.58 -4.12 -1.23
CA PHE A 168 -9.98 -3.96 -0.83
C PHE A 168 -10.21 -2.58 -0.21
N VAL A 169 -9.38 -2.18 0.75
CA VAL A 169 -9.47 -0.87 1.42
C VAL A 169 -9.31 0.26 0.41
N PHE A 170 -8.34 0.18 -0.50
CA PHE A 170 -8.16 1.17 -1.57
C PHE A 170 -9.40 1.33 -2.45
N ARG A 171 -9.97 0.22 -2.91
CA ARG A 171 -11.18 0.23 -3.74
C ARG A 171 -12.38 0.80 -3.01
N PHE A 172 -12.49 0.50 -1.72
CA PHE A 172 -13.56 1.00 -0.87
C PHE A 172 -13.42 2.52 -0.72
N TRP A 173 -12.23 2.99 -0.34
CA TRP A 173 -11.92 4.40 -0.13
C TRP A 173 -12.09 5.26 -1.39
N ILE A 174 -11.69 4.76 -2.57
CA ILE A 174 -11.90 5.50 -3.83
C ILE A 174 -13.36 5.84 -4.06
N LYS A 175 -14.29 4.99 -3.61
CA LYS A 175 -15.74 5.12 -3.78
C LYS A 175 -16.45 5.68 -2.56
N ASP A 176 -15.73 5.89 -1.48
CA ASP A 176 -16.33 6.38 -0.24
C ASP A 176 -16.66 7.87 -0.37
N ASP A 177 -17.94 8.18 -0.20
CA ASP A 177 -18.52 9.52 -0.22
C ASP A 177 -18.97 10.00 1.18
N SER A 178 -18.69 9.20 2.22
CA SER A 178 -19.06 9.57 3.59
C SER A 178 -18.18 10.70 4.14
N PRO A 179 -18.72 11.53 5.05
CA PRO A 179 -17.94 12.57 5.72
C PRO A 179 -16.70 11.98 6.37
N ALA A 180 -15.55 12.64 6.21
CA ALA A 180 -14.25 12.22 6.75
C ALA A 180 -13.82 10.78 6.40
N PHE A 181 -14.54 10.09 5.50
CA PHE A 181 -14.32 8.69 5.11
C PHE A 181 -14.56 7.67 6.24
N GLU A 182 -15.53 7.96 7.12
CA GLU A 182 -15.86 7.13 8.28
C GLU A 182 -16.24 5.69 7.90
N LYS A 183 -16.84 5.47 6.71
CA LYS A 183 -17.12 4.11 6.22
C LYS A 183 -15.85 3.36 5.88
N THR A 184 -14.82 4.04 5.38
CA THR A 184 -13.50 3.45 5.12
C THR A 184 -12.82 3.06 6.43
N ASP A 185 -12.90 3.88 7.47
CA ASP A 185 -12.36 3.56 8.79
C ASP A 185 -13.02 2.31 9.36
N ALA A 186 -14.35 2.23 9.29
CA ALA A 186 -15.08 1.02 9.69
C ALA A 186 -14.72 -0.22 8.84
N ALA A 187 -14.45 -0.05 7.54
CA ALA A 187 -14.03 -1.13 6.66
C ALA A 187 -12.61 -1.63 7.02
N ILE A 188 -11.68 -0.72 7.38
CA ILE A 188 -10.35 -1.07 7.88
C ILE A 188 -10.48 -1.92 9.12
N GLU A 189 -11.14 -1.41 10.17
CA GLU A 189 -11.28 -2.11 11.46
C GLU A 189 -11.89 -3.50 11.27
N LYS A 190 -13.02 -3.59 10.59
CA LYS A 190 -13.75 -4.86 10.40
C LYS A 190 -12.93 -5.86 9.59
N SER A 191 -12.25 -5.41 8.54
CA SER A 191 -11.48 -6.30 7.67
C SER A 191 -10.19 -6.79 8.35
N VAL A 192 -9.52 -5.95 9.16
CA VAL A 192 -8.33 -6.36 9.93
C VAL A 192 -8.73 -7.35 11.03
N ASN A 193 -9.79 -7.05 11.77
CA ASN A 193 -10.28 -7.97 12.81
C ASN A 193 -10.63 -9.33 12.20
N LEU A 194 -11.37 -9.35 11.10
CA LEU A 194 -11.68 -10.61 10.41
C LEU A 194 -10.41 -11.34 9.95
N ALA A 195 -9.43 -10.65 9.40
CA ALA A 195 -8.18 -11.26 8.94
C ALA A 195 -7.42 -11.91 10.10
N PHE A 196 -7.28 -11.21 11.23
CA PHE A 196 -6.58 -11.76 12.41
C PHE A 196 -7.38 -12.86 13.09
N ASP A 197 -8.71 -12.79 13.13
CA ASP A 197 -9.55 -13.87 13.65
C ASP A 197 -9.42 -15.14 12.78
N LEU A 198 -9.20 -15.02 11.48
CA LEU A 198 -8.93 -16.16 10.59
C LEU A 198 -7.48 -16.65 10.67
N MET A 199 -6.51 -15.76 10.90
CA MET A 199 -5.09 -16.12 11.03
C MET A 199 -4.72 -16.63 12.41
N GLY A 200 -5.45 -16.21 13.46
CA GLY A 200 -5.25 -16.67 14.84
C GLY A 200 -5.67 -18.13 15.07
N ARG A 201 -5.39 -18.65 16.23
CA ARG A 201 -5.91 -19.96 16.67
C ARG A 201 -7.43 -19.87 16.79
N SER A 202 -8.13 -20.50 15.87
CA SER A 202 -9.58 -20.35 15.72
C SER A 202 -10.31 -21.68 15.77
N ALA A 203 -11.64 -21.61 15.81
CA ALA A 203 -12.52 -22.76 15.66
C ALA A 203 -12.22 -23.61 14.40
N ILE A 204 -11.58 -23.03 13.37
CA ILE A 204 -11.13 -23.74 12.17
C ILE A 204 -10.07 -24.77 12.53
N ASP A 205 -9.11 -24.45 13.39
CA ASP A 205 -8.05 -25.38 13.79
C ASP A 205 -8.65 -26.53 14.61
N SER A 206 -9.57 -26.24 15.53
CA SER A 206 -10.31 -27.26 16.27
C SER A 206 -11.15 -28.17 15.37
N PHE A 207 -11.77 -27.60 14.33
CA PHE A 207 -12.53 -28.39 13.36
C PHE A 207 -11.63 -29.31 12.51
N VAL A 208 -10.48 -28.78 12.06
CA VAL A 208 -9.50 -29.55 11.28
C VAL A 208 -8.90 -30.68 12.12
N ASP A 209 -8.58 -30.41 13.40
CA ASP A 209 -8.06 -31.44 14.32
C ASP A 209 -9.11 -32.48 14.64
N PHE A 210 -10.36 -32.09 14.82
CA PHE A 210 -11.47 -33.03 14.99
C PHE A 210 -11.69 -33.88 13.74
N ALA A 211 -11.64 -33.28 12.54
CA ALA A 211 -11.75 -34.03 11.29
C ALA A 211 -10.60 -35.03 11.13
N LYS A 212 -9.34 -34.64 11.41
CA LYS A 212 -8.18 -35.53 11.39
C LYS A 212 -8.36 -36.70 12.36
N PHE A 213 -8.81 -36.41 13.60
CA PHE A 213 -9.11 -37.45 14.60
C PHE A 213 -10.12 -38.45 14.07
N LEU A 214 -11.21 -38.01 13.43
CA LEU A 214 -12.22 -38.90 12.85
C LEU A 214 -11.67 -39.77 11.71
N PHE A 215 -10.73 -39.27 10.90
CA PHE A 215 -10.11 -40.02 9.84
C PHE A 215 -9.03 -41.00 10.31
N GLN A 216 -8.34 -40.67 11.42
CA GLN A 216 -7.29 -41.51 11.98
C GLN A 216 -7.82 -42.60 12.92
N SER A 217 -9.06 -42.48 13.39
CA SER A 217 -9.72 -43.46 14.27
C SER A 217 -10.53 -44.52 13.53
N LYS A 218 -10.37 -44.60 12.19
CA LYS A 218 -10.84 -45.69 11.35
C LYS A 218 -9.68 -46.63 11.00
#